data_5d78505712007d087dedfd763613a42d
#
_entry.id   5d78505712007d087dedfd763613a42d
#
_cell.length_a   1.000
_cell.length_b   1.000
_cell.length_c   1.000
_cell.angle_alpha   90.00
_cell.angle_beta   90.00
_cell.angle_gamma   90.00
#
_symmetry.space_group_name_H-M   'P 1'
#
loop_
_entity.id
_entity.type
_entity.pdbx_description
1 polymer ?
#
loop_
_entity_poly.entity_id
_entity_poly.type
_entity_poly.pdbx_seq_one_letter_code
_entity_poly.pdbx_strand_id
1 'polypeptide(L)'
;MILPLRLLLMALALGPSAATAMAAPAADEQLEQVILLSRHNLRAPVVASGALANATPETWPRWDVGAGELTTKGGVLEVYMGRYVGQWLRQTQLLPPSGCPQPGDLHAHANSLQRTQATAQFFVAGAFPGCHVAIEQRMPLGTMDPLFNPVIHRDDVAYRERALSSMRQALTEADLAPALAVVEAVTRYPQSAACADRSDCHLTLTDTTFTAEAGKEPRATGSLALASGVVDALLMEHYEARDAAAEGWGRLNTEGQWQALAQIRNRYQDILFGTPGLARDVAAPLLEQVGTLLNDPASPKVALLVGHDSNIGSVLAALGITDYTLPDQYEKMPIGGLLQFERWRDRRSGRERIRLAYVYPTTVQLRDAQPLTGAQPPGRVALRVPGCAAQGCTAAEFQRLLQPAAR
;
A
#
# COMPACT_ATOMS: atom_id res chain seq x y z
N MET A 1 -58.50 -18.93 -32.93
CA MET A 1 -57.30 -18.23 -33.49
C MET A 1 -56.42 -17.86 -32.30
N ILE A 2 -55.46 -18.72 -31.98
CA ILE A 2 -54.57 -18.60 -30.80
C ILE A 2 -53.19 -18.28 -31.33
N LEU A 3 -52.67 -17.06 -31.03
CA LEU A 3 -51.29 -16.66 -31.34
C LEU A 3 -50.35 -17.20 -30.27
N PRO A 4 -49.18 -17.76 -30.60
CA PRO A 4 -48.18 -18.16 -29.61
C PRO A 4 -47.26 -16.98 -29.25
N LEU A 5 -47.12 -16.75 -27.94
CA LEU A 5 -46.21 -15.82 -27.30
C LEU A 5 -44.77 -16.38 -27.41
N ARG A 6 -43.90 -15.77 -28.20
CA ARG A 6 -42.47 -16.11 -28.26
C ARG A 6 -41.76 -15.43 -27.10
N LEU A 7 -41.29 -16.22 -26.11
CA LEU A 7 -40.32 -15.80 -25.11
C LEU A 7 -38.95 -15.62 -25.77
N LEU A 8 -38.45 -14.40 -25.75
CA LEU A 8 -37.08 -14.08 -26.15
C LEU A 8 -36.18 -14.26 -24.92
N LEU A 9 -35.44 -15.36 -24.85
CA LEU A 9 -34.38 -15.54 -23.87
C LEU A 9 -33.16 -14.68 -24.27
N MET A 10 -32.94 -13.57 -23.56
CA MET A 10 -31.65 -12.84 -23.63
C MET A 10 -30.62 -13.60 -22.80
N ALA A 11 -29.69 -14.29 -23.46
CA ALA A 11 -28.52 -14.86 -22.85
C ALA A 11 -27.54 -13.70 -22.56
N LEU A 12 -27.36 -13.32 -21.28
CA LEU A 12 -26.26 -12.49 -20.84
C LEU A 12 -24.96 -13.30 -21.01
N ALA A 13 -24.17 -12.95 -22.00
CA ALA A 13 -22.81 -13.45 -22.13
C ALA A 13 -21.94 -12.76 -21.08
N LEU A 14 -21.68 -13.43 -19.95
CA LEU A 14 -20.59 -13.10 -19.05
C LEU A 14 -19.27 -13.39 -19.80
N GLY A 15 -18.64 -12.33 -20.30
CA GLY A 15 -17.30 -12.43 -20.86
C GLY A 15 -16.32 -12.82 -19.75
N PRO A 16 -15.36 -13.72 -20.03
CA PRO A 16 -14.33 -14.05 -19.06
C PRO A 16 -13.47 -12.82 -18.80
N SER A 17 -13.44 -12.32 -17.55
CA SER A 17 -12.43 -11.38 -17.07
C SER A 17 -11.06 -12.03 -17.30
N ALA A 18 -10.27 -11.47 -18.19
CA ALA A 18 -8.90 -11.92 -18.43
C ALA A 18 -8.06 -11.58 -17.18
N ALA A 19 -7.97 -12.53 -16.25
CA ALA A 19 -6.96 -12.49 -15.21
C ALA A 19 -5.60 -12.44 -15.93
N THR A 20 -4.90 -11.32 -15.81
CA THR A 20 -3.52 -11.19 -16.29
C THR A 20 -2.63 -12.07 -15.42
N ALA A 21 -2.54 -13.36 -15.78
CA ALA A 21 -1.52 -14.25 -15.24
C ALA A 21 -0.16 -13.54 -15.40
N MET A 22 0.71 -13.67 -14.40
CA MET A 22 2.09 -13.19 -14.52
C MET A 22 2.63 -13.70 -15.86
N ALA A 23 2.89 -12.77 -16.79
CA ALA A 23 3.50 -13.15 -18.05
C ALA A 23 4.80 -13.89 -17.72
N ALA A 24 4.92 -15.11 -18.21
CA ALA A 24 6.20 -15.82 -18.14
C ALA A 24 7.27 -14.89 -18.73
N PRO A 25 8.46 -14.81 -18.11
CA PRO A 25 9.54 -14.01 -18.67
C PRO A 25 9.76 -14.41 -20.12
N ALA A 26 10.06 -13.45 -21.00
CA ALA A 26 10.44 -13.77 -22.35
C ALA A 26 11.59 -14.79 -22.29
N ALA A 27 11.58 -15.80 -23.17
CA ALA A 27 12.52 -16.94 -23.13
C ALA A 27 14.00 -16.51 -23.05
N ASP A 28 14.29 -15.29 -23.45
CA ASP A 28 15.62 -14.69 -23.51
C ASP A 28 15.96 -13.77 -22.31
N GLU A 29 15.10 -13.64 -21.30
CA GLU A 29 15.35 -12.79 -20.14
C GLU A 29 15.54 -13.61 -18.87
N GLN A 30 16.43 -13.14 -18.00
CA GLN A 30 16.72 -13.72 -16.67
C GLN A 30 16.53 -12.66 -15.59
N LEU A 31 15.76 -12.99 -14.56
CA LEU A 31 15.68 -12.21 -13.34
C LEU A 31 16.96 -12.43 -12.53
N GLU A 32 17.66 -11.36 -12.18
CA GLU A 32 18.92 -11.44 -11.42
C GLU A 32 18.80 -10.93 -10.00
N GLN A 33 17.85 -10.02 -9.74
CA GLN A 33 17.61 -9.47 -8.42
C GLN A 33 16.19 -8.94 -8.33
N VAL A 34 15.60 -9.00 -7.12
CA VAL A 34 14.36 -8.31 -6.80
C VAL A 34 14.43 -7.68 -5.42
N ILE A 35 13.98 -6.42 -5.33
CA ILE A 35 13.74 -5.74 -4.06
C ILE A 35 12.22 -5.64 -3.91
N LEU A 36 11.71 -6.12 -2.78
CA LEU A 36 10.30 -6.13 -2.41
C LEU A 36 10.08 -5.10 -1.30
N LEU A 37 9.52 -3.93 -1.62
CA LEU A 37 9.08 -2.95 -0.63
C LEU A 37 7.61 -3.22 -0.31
N SER A 38 7.36 -3.79 0.87
CA SER A 38 6.04 -4.24 1.32
C SER A 38 5.38 -3.25 2.29
N ARG A 39 4.08 -3.04 2.14
CA ARG A 39 3.23 -2.53 3.21
C ARG A 39 2.89 -3.69 4.17
N HIS A 40 2.90 -3.44 5.49
CA HIS A 40 2.39 -4.42 6.46
C HIS A 40 0.99 -4.91 6.10
N ASN A 41 0.61 -6.11 6.54
CA ASN A 41 -0.70 -6.68 6.29
C ASN A 41 -1.77 -6.18 7.29
N LEU A 42 -2.97 -6.79 7.27
CA LEU A 42 -4.15 -6.41 8.02
C LEU A 42 -3.88 -6.30 9.52
N ARG A 43 -4.30 -5.21 10.11
CA ARG A 43 -4.06 -4.84 11.51
C ARG A 43 -5.30 -4.26 12.17
N ALA A 44 -5.33 -4.22 13.49
CA ALA A 44 -6.31 -3.39 14.19
C ALA A 44 -6.10 -1.90 13.84
N PRO A 45 -7.16 -1.08 13.80
CA PRO A 45 -7.04 0.35 13.55
C PRO A 45 -6.09 1.05 14.54
N VAL A 46 -5.36 2.05 14.07
CA VAL A 46 -4.50 2.90 14.93
C VAL A 46 -5.36 3.97 15.61
N VAL A 47 -6.47 3.55 16.16
CA VAL A 47 -7.42 4.43 16.76
C VAL A 47 -7.28 4.38 18.28
N ALA A 48 -6.28 5.00 18.78
CA ALA A 48 -6.06 5.06 20.22
C ALA A 48 -6.56 6.35 20.86
N SER A 49 -7.56 7.05 20.32
CA SER A 49 -7.96 8.29 20.95
C SER A 49 -9.45 8.57 20.84
N GLY A 50 -9.97 9.30 21.82
CA GLY A 50 -11.34 9.77 21.88
C GLY A 50 -11.83 10.54 20.63
N ALA A 51 -10.96 10.92 19.70
CA ALA A 51 -11.35 11.57 18.45
C ALA A 51 -12.28 10.72 17.59
N LEU A 52 -12.00 9.43 17.43
CA LEU A 52 -12.91 8.53 16.70
C LEU A 52 -14.13 8.11 17.53
N ALA A 53 -13.98 7.92 18.83
CA ALA A 53 -15.13 7.69 19.70
C ALA A 53 -16.09 8.90 19.67
N ASN A 54 -15.56 10.10 19.57
CA ASN A 54 -16.36 11.33 19.49
C ASN A 54 -16.95 11.60 18.10
N ALA A 55 -16.49 10.90 17.04
CA ALA A 55 -16.97 11.11 15.67
C ALA A 55 -18.26 10.35 15.34
N THR A 56 -18.76 9.51 16.24
CA THR A 56 -19.97 8.72 16.06
C THR A 56 -20.65 8.48 17.40
N PRO A 57 -21.99 8.39 17.47
CA PRO A 57 -22.69 7.93 18.66
C PRO A 57 -22.61 6.39 18.82
N GLU A 58 -22.11 5.69 17.82
CA GLU A 58 -22.03 4.23 17.80
C GLU A 58 -20.80 3.73 18.55
N THR A 59 -20.82 2.45 18.96
CA THR A 59 -19.67 1.78 19.55
C THR A 59 -18.81 1.13 18.48
N TRP A 60 -17.52 1.47 18.47
CA TRP A 60 -16.56 0.82 17.58
C TRP A 60 -16.35 -0.66 17.93
N PRO A 61 -16.16 -1.53 16.94
CA PRO A 61 -15.87 -2.95 17.18
C PRO A 61 -14.61 -3.14 18.02
N ARG A 62 -14.63 -4.14 18.89
CA ARG A 62 -13.45 -4.57 19.65
C ARG A 62 -12.56 -5.44 18.78
N TRP A 63 -11.27 -5.30 18.93
CA TRP A 63 -10.24 -6.08 18.25
C TRP A 63 -9.54 -7.01 19.24
N ASP A 64 -9.10 -8.17 18.74
CA ASP A 64 -8.45 -9.20 19.59
C ASP A 64 -6.97 -8.92 19.81
N VAL A 65 -6.43 -7.91 19.14
CA VAL A 65 -5.04 -7.44 19.25
C VAL A 65 -5.01 -5.95 19.59
N GLY A 66 -3.87 -5.46 20.03
CA GLY A 66 -3.66 -4.04 20.34
C GLY A 66 -3.81 -3.14 19.12
N ALA A 67 -4.07 -1.84 19.37
CA ALA A 67 -4.20 -0.84 18.32
C ALA A 67 -2.95 -0.81 17.44
N GLY A 68 -3.14 -0.95 16.12
CA GLY A 68 -2.06 -0.98 15.15
C GLY A 68 -1.27 -2.28 15.06
N GLU A 69 -1.63 -3.32 15.81
CA GLU A 69 -1.01 -4.63 15.72
C GLU A 69 -1.63 -5.50 14.63
N LEU A 70 -0.81 -6.32 14.00
CA LEU A 70 -1.22 -7.28 12.96
C LEU A 70 -2.24 -8.26 13.54
N THR A 71 -3.34 -8.49 12.82
CA THR A 71 -4.33 -9.50 13.20
C THR A 71 -3.90 -10.91 12.79
N THR A 72 -4.54 -11.93 13.38
CA THR A 72 -4.33 -13.32 12.95
C THR A 72 -4.64 -13.49 11.47
N LYS A 73 -5.72 -12.87 10.98
CA LYS A 73 -6.07 -12.89 9.56
C LYS A 73 -4.99 -12.22 8.71
N GLY A 74 -4.45 -11.08 9.16
CA GLY A 74 -3.32 -10.42 8.51
C GLY A 74 -2.10 -11.33 8.36
N GLY A 75 -1.81 -12.13 9.38
CA GLY A 75 -0.76 -13.16 9.32
C GLY A 75 -1.05 -14.24 8.27
N VAL A 76 -2.28 -14.75 8.21
CA VAL A 76 -2.70 -15.76 7.20
C VAL A 76 -2.58 -15.22 5.78
N LEU A 77 -3.07 -14.00 5.55
CA LEU A 77 -2.98 -13.33 4.25
C LEU A 77 -1.51 -13.16 3.80
N GLU A 78 -0.64 -12.83 4.75
CA GLU A 78 0.77 -12.66 4.46
C GLU A 78 1.49 -13.98 4.15
N VAL A 79 1.11 -15.08 4.80
CA VAL A 79 1.57 -16.43 4.43
C VAL A 79 1.19 -16.75 2.98
N TYR A 80 -0.01 -16.38 2.54
CA TYR A 80 -0.43 -16.60 1.16
C TYR A 80 0.39 -15.77 0.16
N MET A 81 0.66 -14.50 0.48
CA MET A 81 1.50 -13.63 -0.35
C MET A 81 2.94 -14.17 -0.39
N GLY A 82 3.51 -14.51 0.75
CA GLY A 82 4.85 -15.10 0.84
C GLY A 82 4.97 -16.38 0.01
N ARG A 83 4.01 -17.30 0.15
CA ARG A 83 3.96 -18.53 -0.65
C ARG A 83 3.95 -18.24 -2.16
N TYR A 84 3.09 -17.32 -2.60
CA TYR A 84 2.98 -16.95 -4.01
C TYR A 84 4.29 -16.37 -4.55
N VAL A 85 4.87 -15.41 -3.84
CA VAL A 85 6.15 -14.79 -4.22
C VAL A 85 7.29 -15.82 -4.17
N GLY A 86 7.36 -16.67 -3.14
CA GLY A 86 8.35 -17.73 -3.05
C GLY A 86 8.29 -18.70 -4.23
N GLN A 87 7.09 -19.06 -4.70
CA GLN A 87 6.91 -19.87 -5.91
C GLN A 87 7.39 -19.12 -7.16
N TRP A 88 7.06 -17.83 -7.29
CA TRP A 88 7.51 -17.01 -8.41
C TRP A 88 9.05 -16.87 -8.47
N LEU A 89 9.71 -16.66 -7.32
CA LEU A 89 11.17 -16.59 -7.23
C LEU A 89 11.85 -17.89 -7.72
N ARG A 90 11.24 -19.03 -7.50
CA ARG A 90 11.71 -20.34 -8.01
C ARG A 90 11.40 -20.54 -9.49
N GLN A 91 10.21 -20.14 -9.93
CA GLN A 91 9.80 -20.24 -11.35
C GLN A 91 10.65 -19.35 -12.25
N THR A 92 11.07 -18.17 -11.77
CA THR A 92 12.00 -17.28 -12.48
C THR A 92 13.46 -17.71 -12.37
N GLN A 93 13.74 -18.81 -11.67
CA GLN A 93 15.08 -19.33 -11.45
C GLN A 93 16.01 -18.37 -10.67
N LEU A 94 15.47 -17.36 -10.00
CA LEU A 94 16.24 -16.48 -9.13
C LEU A 94 16.75 -17.23 -7.89
N LEU A 95 15.91 -18.11 -7.35
CA LEU A 95 16.26 -19.01 -6.25
C LEU A 95 16.16 -20.48 -6.71
N PRO A 96 16.84 -21.41 -6.02
CA PRO A 96 16.77 -22.85 -6.29
C PRO A 96 15.33 -23.35 -6.30
N PRO A 97 15.00 -24.38 -7.11
CA PRO A 97 13.63 -24.90 -7.26
C PRO A 97 13.06 -25.48 -5.96
N SER A 98 13.90 -25.88 -5.02
CA SER A 98 13.53 -26.42 -3.72
C SER A 98 14.57 -26.06 -2.64
N GLY A 99 14.23 -26.32 -1.38
CA GLY A 99 15.09 -26.04 -0.24
C GLY A 99 15.06 -24.58 0.20
N CYS A 100 15.99 -24.25 1.09
CA CYS A 100 16.12 -22.91 1.65
C CYS A 100 17.01 -22.02 0.76
N PRO A 101 16.81 -20.69 0.77
CA PRO A 101 17.77 -19.77 0.18
C PRO A 101 19.17 -20.01 0.76
N GLN A 102 20.20 -19.84 -0.08
CA GLN A 102 21.58 -19.92 0.41
C GLN A 102 21.89 -18.68 1.28
N PRO A 103 22.86 -18.78 2.20
CA PRO A 103 23.33 -17.62 2.93
C PRO A 103 23.75 -16.49 1.97
N GLY A 104 23.19 -15.30 2.17
CA GLY A 104 23.41 -14.14 1.30
C GLY A 104 22.44 -14.00 0.13
N ASP A 105 21.66 -15.03 -0.24
CA ASP A 105 20.63 -14.91 -1.29
C ASP A 105 19.45 -14.02 -0.89
N LEU A 106 19.11 -13.99 0.40
CA LEU A 106 17.95 -13.29 0.92
C LEU A 106 18.32 -12.38 2.11
N HIS A 107 17.89 -11.14 2.05
CA HIS A 107 17.91 -10.19 3.17
C HIS A 107 16.47 -9.73 3.46
N ALA A 108 16.06 -9.83 4.72
CA ALA A 108 14.77 -9.35 5.19
C ALA A 108 14.96 -8.30 6.29
N HIS A 109 14.43 -7.10 6.07
CA HIS A 109 14.48 -5.99 7.03
C HIS A 109 13.08 -5.39 7.18
N ALA A 110 12.60 -5.28 8.40
CA ALA A 110 11.31 -4.70 8.70
C ALA A 110 11.42 -3.54 9.69
N ASN A 111 10.57 -2.53 9.51
CA ASN A 111 10.40 -1.49 10.51
C ASN A 111 10.13 -2.14 11.89
N SER A 112 10.63 -1.50 12.95
CA SER A 112 10.61 -2.04 14.32
C SER A 112 9.25 -1.85 15.03
N LEU A 113 8.14 -1.96 14.28
CA LEU A 113 6.78 -2.03 14.83
C LEU A 113 6.25 -3.47 14.76
N GLN A 114 5.39 -3.86 15.71
CA GLN A 114 4.87 -5.22 15.79
C GLN A 114 4.31 -5.70 14.44
N ARG A 115 3.43 -4.90 13.80
CA ARG A 115 2.78 -5.27 12.52
C ARG A 115 3.75 -5.50 11.37
N THR A 116 4.84 -4.74 11.30
CA THR A 116 5.83 -4.87 10.22
C THR A 116 6.75 -6.06 10.46
N GLN A 117 7.20 -6.25 11.70
CA GLN A 117 7.98 -7.43 12.09
C GLN A 117 7.18 -8.72 11.90
N ALA A 118 5.93 -8.76 12.36
CA ALA A 118 5.05 -9.90 12.17
C ALA A 118 4.75 -10.16 10.68
N THR A 119 4.49 -9.12 9.87
CA THR A 119 4.33 -9.26 8.42
C THR A 119 5.55 -9.92 7.79
N ALA A 120 6.77 -9.47 8.09
CA ALA A 120 7.99 -10.09 7.57
C ALA A 120 8.13 -11.56 7.99
N GLN A 121 7.80 -11.90 9.24
CA GLN A 121 7.82 -13.27 9.77
C GLN A 121 6.86 -14.18 9.01
N PHE A 122 5.61 -13.75 8.83
CA PHE A 122 4.59 -14.53 8.11
C PHE A 122 4.90 -14.64 6.61
N PHE A 123 5.43 -13.58 5.99
CA PHE A 123 5.90 -13.65 4.60
C PHE A 123 6.97 -14.72 4.43
N VAL A 124 8.01 -14.69 5.27
CA VAL A 124 9.11 -15.67 5.23
C VAL A 124 8.61 -17.08 5.49
N ALA A 125 7.70 -17.26 6.48
CA ALA A 125 7.09 -18.56 6.76
C ALA A 125 6.31 -19.11 5.56
N GLY A 126 5.63 -18.25 4.80
CA GLY A 126 4.93 -18.64 3.57
C GLY A 126 5.86 -18.93 2.41
N ALA A 127 6.89 -18.08 2.19
CA ALA A 127 7.82 -18.19 1.07
C ALA A 127 8.82 -19.35 1.21
N PHE A 128 9.28 -19.60 2.44
CA PHE A 128 10.36 -20.53 2.77
C PHE A 128 10.03 -21.37 4.00
N PRO A 129 8.95 -22.18 3.96
CA PRO A 129 8.51 -22.95 5.12
C PRO A 129 9.63 -23.88 5.61
N GLY A 130 9.87 -23.85 6.91
CA GLY A 130 10.92 -24.64 7.55
C GLY A 130 12.34 -24.07 7.43
N CYS A 131 12.53 -22.94 6.75
CA CYS A 131 13.84 -22.29 6.65
C CYS A 131 14.02 -21.25 7.78
N HIS A 132 15.23 -21.17 8.30
CA HIS A 132 15.60 -20.11 9.22
C HIS A 132 16.07 -18.88 8.43
N VAL A 133 15.23 -17.85 8.37
CA VAL A 133 15.54 -16.57 7.76
C VAL A 133 15.47 -15.50 8.84
N ALA A 134 16.58 -14.85 9.12
CA ALA A 134 16.65 -13.76 10.08
C ALA A 134 15.94 -12.51 9.48
N ILE A 135 15.15 -11.84 10.31
CA ILE A 135 14.55 -10.54 9.98
C ILE A 135 15.30 -9.48 10.77
N GLU A 136 15.95 -8.58 10.05
CA GLU A 136 16.66 -7.47 10.65
C GLU A 136 15.68 -6.51 11.32
N GLN A 137 15.98 -6.16 12.58
CA GLN A 137 15.31 -5.14 13.36
C GLN A 137 16.38 -4.21 13.94
N ARG A 138 16.45 -2.96 13.47
CA ARG A 138 17.52 -2.02 13.87
C ARG A 138 17.19 -1.22 15.12
N MET A 139 15.88 -1.03 15.42
CA MET A 139 15.45 -0.24 16.57
C MET A 139 14.70 -1.12 17.56
N PRO A 140 14.57 -0.72 18.83
CA PRO A 140 13.70 -1.39 19.79
C PRO A 140 12.27 -1.50 19.26
N LEU A 141 11.59 -2.60 19.57
CA LEU A 141 10.20 -2.80 19.17
C LEU A 141 9.31 -1.64 19.66
N GLY A 142 8.49 -1.12 18.78
CA GLY A 142 7.65 0.07 19.05
C GLY A 142 8.27 1.40 18.62
N THR A 143 9.55 1.40 18.23
CA THR A 143 10.25 2.60 17.75
C THR A 143 10.40 2.56 16.24
N MET A 144 10.13 3.68 15.56
CA MET A 144 10.29 3.76 14.10
C MET A 144 11.77 3.64 13.72
N ASP A 145 12.06 2.72 12.81
CA ASP A 145 13.37 2.63 12.16
C ASP A 145 13.54 3.81 11.20
N PRO A 146 14.66 4.54 11.23
CA PRO A 146 14.91 5.68 10.35
C PRO A 146 14.76 5.38 8.86
N LEU A 147 15.01 4.13 8.41
CA LEU A 147 14.80 3.73 7.01
C LEU A 147 13.33 3.85 6.58
N PHE A 148 12.40 3.54 7.47
CA PHE A 148 10.96 3.51 7.20
C PHE A 148 10.20 4.71 7.78
N ASN A 149 10.88 5.59 8.51
CA ASN A 149 10.25 6.76 9.11
C ASN A 149 10.18 7.91 8.10
N PRO A 150 8.96 8.26 7.58
CA PRO A 150 8.81 9.23 6.50
C PRO A 150 8.87 10.68 7.04
N VAL A 151 9.93 11.02 7.77
CA VAL A 151 10.13 12.35 8.32
C VAL A 151 10.70 13.31 7.28
N ILE A 152 10.46 14.59 7.48
CA ILE A 152 11.07 15.67 6.70
C ILE A 152 12.53 15.82 7.12
N HIS A 153 13.45 15.75 6.19
CA HIS A 153 14.90 15.88 6.44
C HIS A 153 15.40 17.32 6.26
N ARG A 154 14.71 18.10 5.44
CA ARG A 154 15.12 19.49 5.14
C ARG A 154 14.59 20.46 6.21
N ASP A 155 15.51 21.28 6.74
CA ASP A 155 15.19 22.31 7.74
C ASP A 155 15.46 23.72 7.17
N ASP A 156 14.73 24.09 6.11
CA ASP A 156 14.76 25.46 5.58
C ASP A 156 13.34 26.02 5.42
N VAL A 157 13.19 27.32 5.71
CA VAL A 157 11.88 28.00 5.72
C VAL A 157 11.22 27.93 4.34
N ALA A 158 11.98 28.17 3.29
CA ALA A 158 11.43 28.17 1.91
C ALA A 158 10.96 26.77 1.49
N TYR A 159 11.64 25.72 1.93
CA TYR A 159 11.17 24.34 1.70
C TYR A 159 9.87 24.08 2.44
N ARG A 160 9.80 24.45 3.72
CA ARG A 160 8.59 24.28 4.55
C ARG A 160 7.39 24.99 3.94
N GLU A 161 7.56 26.23 3.52
CA GLU A 161 6.49 27.01 2.86
C GLU A 161 6.03 26.37 1.56
N ARG A 162 6.94 25.87 0.73
CA ARG A 162 6.59 25.13 -0.49
C ARG A 162 5.83 23.84 -0.17
N ALA A 163 6.28 23.05 0.79
CA ALA A 163 5.62 21.84 1.21
C ALA A 163 4.18 22.11 1.69
N LEU A 164 4.00 23.10 2.59
CA LEU A 164 2.68 23.51 3.06
C LEU A 164 1.78 24.04 1.92
N SER A 165 2.34 24.81 0.99
CA SER A 165 1.61 25.31 -0.18
C SER A 165 1.15 24.17 -1.08
N SER A 166 2.04 23.20 -1.36
CA SER A 166 1.71 22.03 -2.18
C SER A 166 0.63 21.16 -1.55
N MET A 167 0.68 20.94 -0.22
CA MET A 167 -0.37 20.20 0.49
C MET A 167 -1.73 20.91 0.42
N ARG A 168 -1.76 22.24 0.59
CA ARG A 168 -3.00 23.02 0.48
C ARG A 168 -3.57 22.99 -0.94
N GLN A 169 -2.71 23.10 -1.94
CA GLN A 169 -3.11 22.99 -3.35
C GLN A 169 -3.71 21.61 -3.62
N ALA A 170 -3.01 20.52 -3.23
CA ALA A 170 -3.49 19.15 -3.41
C ALA A 170 -4.83 18.92 -2.69
N LEU A 171 -5.05 19.53 -1.52
CA LEU A 171 -6.35 19.49 -0.83
C LEU A 171 -7.45 20.18 -1.63
N THR A 172 -7.16 21.35 -2.20
CA THR A 172 -8.13 22.10 -3.00
C THR A 172 -8.54 21.35 -4.28
N GLU A 173 -7.60 20.62 -4.88
CA GLU A 173 -7.82 19.80 -6.08
C GLU A 173 -8.50 18.46 -5.78
N ALA A 174 -8.54 18.04 -4.50
CA ALA A 174 -9.15 16.81 -4.08
C ALA A 174 -10.66 17.03 -3.87
N ASP A 175 -11.48 16.70 -4.86
CA ASP A 175 -12.94 16.72 -4.70
C ASP A 175 -13.40 15.60 -3.75
N LEU A 176 -13.41 15.91 -2.43
CA LEU A 176 -13.77 14.97 -1.37
C LEU A 176 -15.16 15.21 -0.76
N ALA A 177 -15.88 16.25 -1.17
CA ALA A 177 -17.20 16.55 -0.60
C ALA A 177 -18.20 15.39 -0.68
N PRO A 178 -18.34 14.67 -1.82
CA PRO A 178 -19.21 13.49 -1.87
C PRO A 178 -18.75 12.36 -0.93
N ALA A 179 -17.45 12.14 -0.80
CA ALA A 179 -16.90 11.10 0.08
C ALA A 179 -17.07 11.44 1.56
N LEU A 180 -16.91 12.71 1.94
CA LEU A 180 -17.18 13.19 3.31
C LEU A 180 -18.65 13.01 3.68
N ALA A 181 -19.58 13.24 2.76
CA ALA A 181 -21.00 12.99 3.00
C ALA A 181 -21.28 11.49 3.30
N VAL A 182 -20.55 10.57 2.67
CA VAL A 182 -20.63 9.13 3.02
C VAL A 182 -20.12 8.89 4.43
N VAL A 183 -18.99 9.49 4.82
CA VAL A 183 -18.46 9.37 6.20
C VAL A 183 -19.49 9.89 7.21
N GLU A 184 -20.08 11.06 6.98
CA GLU A 184 -21.10 11.63 7.87
C GLU A 184 -22.30 10.72 8.04
N ALA A 185 -22.82 10.18 6.91
CA ALA A 185 -23.97 9.29 6.92
C ALA A 185 -23.67 7.98 7.67
N VAL A 186 -22.51 7.38 7.42
CA VAL A 186 -22.11 6.12 8.05
C VAL A 186 -21.88 6.29 9.54
N THR A 187 -21.18 7.34 9.94
CA THR A 187 -20.87 7.61 11.36
C THR A 187 -22.00 8.28 12.10
N ARG A 188 -23.04 8.80 11.42
CA ARG A 188 -24.05 9.68 11.99
C ARG A 188 -23.39 10.90 12.66
N TYR A 189 -22.39 11.46 11.98
CA TYR A 189 -21.54 12.52 12.54
C TYR A 189 -22.30 13.68 13.19
N PRO A 190 -23.39 14.23 12.59
CA PRO A 190 -24.15 15.31 13.22
C PRO A 190 -24.76 14.96 14.60
N GLN A 191 -24.92 13.66 14.91
CA GLN A 191 -25.41 13.19 16.20
C GLN A 191 -24.29 12.77 17.16
N SER A 192 -23.04 12.93 16.76
CA SER A 192 -21.88 12.54 17.55
C SER A 192 -21.54 13.54 18.67
N ALA A 193 -20.72 13.11 19.61
CA ALA A 193 -20.23 14.00 20.67
C ALA A 193 -19.39 15.18 20.12
N ALA A 194 -18.76 15.03 18.97
CA ALA A 194 -18.03 16.10 18.30
C ALA A 194 -18.94 17.26 17.86
N CYS A 195 -20.24 17.04 17.77
CA CYS A 195 -21.26 18.01 17.34
C CYS A 195 -22.18 18.50 18.47
N ALA A 196 -21.97 18.07 19.72
CA ALA A 196 -22.92 18.28 20.82
C ALA A 196 -23.35 19.76 21.04
N ASP A 197 -22.45 20.70 20.81
CA ASP A 197 -22.67 22.12 21.02
C ASP A 197 -22.79 22.94 19.74
N ARG A 198 -23.07 22.26 18.59
CA ARG A 198 -23.10 22.88 17.25
C ARG A 198 -24.42 22.63 16.57
N SER A 199 -25.11 23.70 16.18
CA SER A 199 -26.40 23.60 15.42
C SER A 199 -26.19 23.23 13.95
N ASP A 200 -25.02 23.54 13.39
CA ASP A 200 -24.59 23.17 12.03
C ASP A 200 -23.23 22.50 12.12
N CYS A 201 -23.22 21.18 12.06
CA CYS A 201 -22.04 20.39 12.29
C CYS A 201 -21.87 19.37 11.16
N HIS A 202 -20.99 19.70 10.25
CA HIS A 202 -20.61 18.89 9.09
C HIS A 202 -19.09 18.74 8.98
N LEU A 203 -18.63 17.64 8.33
CA LEU A 203 -17.23 17.48 7.95
C LEU A 203 -16.93 18.36 6.74
N THR A 204 -16.10 19.36 6.93
CA THR A 204 -15.65 20.25 5.84
C THR A 204 -14.14 20.28 5.80
N LEU A 205 -13.55 20.46 4.62
CA LEU A 205 -12.09 20.53 4.48
C LEU A 205 -11.53 21.89 4.90
N THR A 206 -12.38 22.86 5.21
CA THR A 206 -11.97 24.25 5.55
C THR A 206 -11.25 24.38 6.88
N ASP A 207 -11.46 23.43 7.79
CA ASP A 207 -10.77 23.37 9.10
C ASP A 207 -9.45 22.58 9.05
N THR A 208 -9.10 22.04 7.87
CA THR A 208 -7.88 21.25 7.71
C THR A 208 -6.65 22.14 7.72
N THR A 209 -5.70 21.81 8.60
CA THR A 209 -4.39 22.45 8.63
C THR A 209 -3.28 21.43 8.45
N PHE A 210 -2.11 21.91 8.01
CA PHE A 210 -0.94 21.04 7.77
C PHE A 210 0.26 21.53 8.58
N THR A 211 1.11 20.56 8.97
CA THR A 211 2.44 20.82 9.53
C THR A 211 3.50 20.10 8.72
N ALA A 212 4.65 20.78 8.53
CA ALA A 212 5.81 20.30 7.82
C ALA A 212 7.07 20.75 8.57
N GLU A 213 7.49 19.97 9.55
CA GLU A 213 8.62 20.30 10.43
C GLU A 213 9.74 19.28 10.24
N ALA A 214 10.99 19.74 10.22
CA ALA A 214 12.15 18.86 10.15
C ALA A 214 12.16 17.85 11.32
N GLY A 215 12.52 16.60 11.02
CA GLY A 215 12.52 15.50 11.99
C GLY A 215 11.14 14.95 12.33
N LYS A 216 10.06 15.47 11.72
CA LYS A 216 8.70 14.99 11.94
C LYS A 216 8.05 14.56 10.63
N GLU A 217 7.11 13.64 10.72
CA GLU A 217 6.25 13.30 9.59
C GLU A 217 5.35 14.50 9.21
N PRO A 218 5.09 14.74 7.91
CA PRO A 218 4.07 15.69 7.51
C PRO A 218 2.71 15.27 8.05
N ARG A 219 1.93 16.21 8.56
CA ARG A 219 0.65 15.90 9.24
C ARG A 219 -0.46 16.82 8.78
N ALA A 220 -1.66 16.26 8.74
CA ALA A 220 -2.91 17.01 8.66
C ALA A 220 -3.63 16.97 10.01
N THR A 221 -4.43 18.00 10.29
CA THR A 221 -5.39 18.05 11.39
C THR A 221 -6.78 18.41 10.86
N GLY A 222 -7.78 18.50 11.72
CA GLY A 222 -9.15 18.83 11.31
C GLY A 222 -9.87 17.69 10.62
N SER A 223 -10.90 18.04 9.82
CA SER A 223 -11.83 17.07 9.25
C SER A 223 -11.17 16.05 8.29
N LEU A 224 -10.13 16.44 7.55
CA LEU A 224 -9.42 15.49 6.69
C LEU A 224 -8.75 14.37 7.50
N ALA A 225 -8.09 14.73 8.60
CA ALA A 225 -7.42 13.75 9.47
C ALA A 225 -8.44 12.85 10.17
N LEU A 226 -9.53 13.44 10.68
CA LEU A 226 -10.62 12.69 11.29
C LEU A 226 -11.25 11.70 10.31
N ALA A 227 -11.65 12.18 9.13
CA ALA A 227 -12.25 11.34 8.09
C ALA A 227 -11.30 10.22 7.64
N SER A 228 -10.00 10.52 7.44
CA SER A 228 -8.99 9.51 7.11
C SER A 228 -8.87 8.44 8.21
N GLY A 229 -8.93 8.83 9.49
CA GLY A 229 -8.91 7.89 10.61
C GLY A 229 -10.16 7.00 10.68
N VAL A 230 -11.35 7.60 10.46
CA VAL A 230 -12.63 6.84 10.37
C VAL A 230 -12.57 5.84 9.23
N VAL A 231 -12.11 6.27 8.06
CA VAL A 231 -12.01 5.39 6.88
C VAL A 231 -11.00 4.27 7.10
N ASP A 232 -9.84 4.54 7.72
CA ASP A 232 -8.88 3.50 8.09
C ASP A 232 -9.54 2.43 8.96
N ALA A 233 -10.31 2.83 9.98
CA ALA A 233 -11.00 1.90 10.86
C ALA A 233 -12.06 1.06 10.12
N LEU A 234 -12.86 1.68 9.26
CA LEU A 234 -13.90 0.99 8.48
C LEU A 234 -13.30 0.04 7.43
N LEU A 235 -12.21 0.41 6.75
CA LEU A 235 -11.52 -0.47 5.80
C LEU A 235 -10.89 -1.68 6.50
N MET A 236 -10.27 -1.48 7.68
CA MET A 236 -9.75 -2.61 8.46
C MET A 236 -10.87 -3.55 8.88
N GLU A 237 -12.02 -3.04 9.31
CA GLU A 237 -13.21 -3.83 9.64
C GLU A 237 -13.71 -4.62 8.43
N HIS A 238 -13.81 -3.97 7.26
CA HIS A 238 -14.20 -4.60 6.01
C HIS A 238 -13.29 -5.77 5.63
N TYR A 239 -11.98 -5.58 5.70
CA TYR A 239 -11.02 -6.64 5.38
C TYR A 239 -10.94 -7.73 6.46
N GLU A 240 -11.26 -7.43 7.71
CA GLU A 240 -11.39 -8.47 8.74
C GLU A 240 -12.63 -9.36 8.49
N ALA A 241 -13.65 -8.83 7.78
CA ALA A 241 -14.86 -9.54 7.36
C ALA A 241 -15.60 -10.25 8.52
N ARG A 242 -15.77 -9.55 9.64
CA ARG A 242 -16.42 -10.11 10.83
C ARG A 242 -17.90 -10.39 10.59
N ASP A 243 -18.65 -9.40 10.17
CA ASP A 243 -20.06 -9.49 9.83
C ASP A 243 -20.39 -8.42 8.79
N ALA A 244 -20.64 -8.87 7.56
CA ALA A 244 -20.97 -7.97 6.46
C ALA A 244 -22.21 -7.11 6.73
N ALA A 245 -23.19 -7.65 7.45
CA ALA A 245 -24.42 -6.91 7.78
C ALA A 245 -24.22 -5.83 8.84
N ALA A 246 -23.11 -5.93 9.62
CA ALA A 246 -22.77 -4.97 10.67
C ALA A 246 -21.74 -3.93 10.22
N GLU A 247 -21.13 -4.06 9.05
CA GLU A 247 -20.11 -3.14 8.56
C GLU A 247 -20.62 -1.69 8.54
N GLY A 248 -19.82 -0.79 9.15
CA GLY A 248 -20.25 0.59 9.31
C GLY A 248 -21.62 0.69 10.00
N TRP A 249 -21.88 -0.16 10.97
CA TRP A 249 -23.15 -0.26 11.70
C TRP A 249 -24.34 -0.53 10.77
N GLY A 250 -24.16 -1.36 9.75
CA GLY A 250 -25.17 -1.72 8.76
C GLY A 250 -25.46 -0.66 7.72
N ARG A 251 -24.62 0.36 7.59
CA ARG A 251 -24.82 1.49 6.64
C ARG A 251 -23.88 1.45 5.43
N LEU A 252 -22.92 0.52 5.41
CA LEU A 252 -22.04 0.27 4.27
C LEU A 252 -22.48 -1.00 3.55
N ASN A 253 -23.21 -0.83 2.44
CA ASN A 253 -23.81 -1.95 1.72
C ASN A 253 -23.64 -1.86 0.20
N THR A 254 -22.92 -0.87 -0.30
CA THR A 254 -22.65 -0.71 -1.72
C THR A 254 -21.16 -0.52 -1.99
N GLU A 255 -20.70 -1.04 -3.12
CA GLU A 255 -19.33 -0.85 -3.59
C GLU A 255 -18.97 0.63 -3.77
N GLY A 256 -19.89 1.44 -4.28
CA GLY A 256 -19.68 2.89 -4.45
C GLY A 256 -19.39 3.62 -3.14
N GLN A 257 -19.97 3.18 -2.02
CA GLN A 257 -19.64 3.72 -0.70
C GLN A 257 -18.21 3.37 -0.31
N TRP A 258 -17.76 2.13 -0.49
CA TRP A 258 -16.39 1.71 -0.20
C TRP A 258 -15.36 2.45 -1.06
N GLN A 259 -15.65 2.64 -2.34
CA GLN A 259 -14.81 3.43 -3.25
C GLN A 259 -14.71 4.88 -2.79
N ALA A 260 -15.82 5.50 -2.39
CA ALA A 260 -15.85 6.86 -1.87
C ALA A 260 -15.03 7.00 -0.57
N LEU A 261 -15.18 6.05 0.37
CA LEU A 261 -14.37 6.02 1.58
C LEU A 261 -12.87 5.91 1.27
N ALA A 262 -12.51 4.94 0.43
CA ALA A 262 -11.11 4.71 0.06
C ALA A 262 -10.48 5.94 -0.64
N GLN A 263 -11.28 6.72 -1.39
CA GLN A 263 -10.83 7.97 -2.00
C GLN A 263 -10.28 8.95 -0.94
N ILE A 264 -10.92 9.07 0.22
CA ILE A 264 -10.42 9.93 1.31
C ILE A 264 -9.04 9.46 1.76
N ARG A 265 -8.87 8.16 1.98
CA ARG A 265 -7.60 7.58 2.41
C ARG A 265 -6.51 7.75 1.35
N ASN A 266 -6.84 7.50 0.09
CA ASN A 266 -5.93 7.68 -1.04
C ASN A 266 -5.49 9.15 -1.16
N ARG A 267 -6.42 10.10 -1.11
CA ARG A 267 -6.10 11.53 -1.19
C ARG A 267 -5.33 12.04 0.03
N TYR A 268 -5.65 11.54 1.24
CA TYR A 268 -4.85 11.85 2.43
C TYR A 268 -3.38 11.47 2.23
N GLN A 269 -3.11 10.29 1.71
CA GLN A 269 -1.75 9.82 1.42
C GLN A 269 -1.09 10.65 0.29
N ASP A 270 -1.82 10.92 -0.80
CA ASP A 270 -1.31 11.74 -1.89
C ASP A 270 -0.94 13.16 -1.42
N ILE A 271 -1.75 13.77 -0.55
CA ILE A 271 -1.51 15.11 -0.01
C ILE A 271 -0.25 15.13 0.88
N LEU A 272 -0.11 14.17 1.79
CA LEU A 272 0.98 14.19 2.78
C LEU A 272 2.29 13.61 2.24
N PHE A 273 2.24 12.62 1.34
CA PHE A 273 3.41 11.87 0.91
C PHE A 273 3.59 11.83 -0.61
N GLY A 274 2.64 12.37 -1.38
CA GLY A 274 2.61 12.28 -2.83
C GLY A 274 3.05 13.55 -3.58
N THR A 275 3.20 14.70 -2.91
CA THR A 275 3.68 15.91 -3.57
C THR A 275 5.18 15.79 -3.91
N PRO A 276 5.63 16.06 -5.15
CA PRO A 276 6.93 15.61 -5.64
C PRO A 276 8.13 16.02 -4.78
N GLY A 277 8.21 17.27 -4.35
CA GLY A 277 9.32 17.77 -3.53
C GLY A 277 9.35 17.14 -2.13
N LEU A 278 8.18 17.01 -1.51
CA LEU A 278 8.01 16.40 -0.19
C LEU A 278 8.24 14.89 -0.25
N ALA A 279 7.65 14.22 -1.25
CA ALA A 279 7.80 12.79 -1.45
C ALA A 279 9.28 12.38 -1.56
N ARG A 280 10.07 13.14 -2.33
CA ARG A 280 11.49 12.85 -2.51
C ARG A 280 12.30 13.04 -1.23
N ASP A 281 11.95 14.01 -0.40
CA ASP A 281 12.62 14.27 0.87
C ASP A 281 12.33 13.14 1.88
N VAL A 282 11.06 12.81 2.09
CA VAL A 282 10.67 11.78 3.07
C VAL A 282 11.00 10.36 2.62
N ALA A 283 11.13 10.10 1.31
CA ALA A 283 11.54 8.80 0.76
C ALA A 283 13.07 8.65 0.64
N ALA A 284 13.85 9.71 0.90
CA ALA A 284 15.30 9.71 0.65
C ALA A 284 16.03 8.49 1.23
N PRO A 285 15.82 8.05 2.49
CA PRO A 285 16.48 6.87 3.03
C PRO A 285 16.17 5.58 2.26
N LEU A 286 14.90 5.39 1.86
CA LEU A 286 14.48 4.22 1.08
C LEU A 286 15.02 4.24 -0.35
N LEU A 287 15.04 5.41 -1.00
CA LEU A 287 15.62 5.56 -2.34
C LEU A 287 17.13 5.27 -2.33
N GLU A 288 17.85 5.73 -1.29
CA GLU A 288 19.26 5.42 -1.08
C GLU A 288 19.48 3.93 -0.84
N GLN A 289 18.65 3.30 0.02
CA GLN A 289 18.72 1.86 0.28
C GLN A 289 18.48 1.03 -0.99
N VAL A 290 17.46 1.38 -1.77
CA VAL A 290 17.18 0.73 -3.07
C VAL A 290 18.36 0.92 -4.02
N GLY A 291 18.92 2.14 -4.08
CA GLY A 291 20.10 2.43 -4.88
C GLY A 291 21.31 1.59 -4.49
N THR A 292 21.59 1.47 -3.19
CA THR A 292 22.66 0.64 -2.65
C THR A 292 22.45 -0.82 -3.03
N LEU A 293 21.25 -1.37 -2.78
CA LEU A 293 20.94 -2.76 -3.11
C LEU A 293 21.06 -3.07 -4.63
N LEU A 294 20.72 -2.11 -5.49
CA LEU A 294 20.84 -2.29 -6.93
C LEU A 294 22.28 -2.15 -7.47
N ASN A 295 23.18 -1.46 -6.78
CA ASN A 295 24.52 -1.18 -7.29
C ASN A 295 25.64 -2.03 -6.67
N ASP A 296 25.43 -2.52 -5.46
CA ASP A 296 26.44 -3.34 -4.79
C ASP A 296 26.39 -4.78 -5.33
N PRO A 297 27.45 -5.27 -5.97
CA PRO A 297 27.53 -6.65 -6.45
C PRO A 297 27.39 -7.71 -5.35
N ALA A 298 27.66 -7.34 -4.09
CA ALA A 298 27.51 -8.21 -2.93
C ALA A 298 26.07 -8.24 -2.39
N SER A 299 25.17 -7.46 -2.96
CA SER A 299 23.76 -7.41 -2.55
C SER A 299 23.05 -8.74 -2.74
N PRO A 300 22.07 -9.07 -1.88
CA PRO A 300 21.28 -10.29 -2.00
C PRO A 300 20.48 -10.30 -3.30
N LYS A 301 20.19 -11.51 -3.80
CA LYS A 301 19.28 -11.69 -4.93
C LYS A 301 17.85 -11.24 -4.62
N VAL A 302 17.43 -11.39 -3.37
CA VAL A 302 16.13 -11.00 -2.87
C VAL A 302 16.30 -10.12 -1.64
N ALA A 303 15.77 -8.90 -1.67
CA ALA A 303 15.67 -8.04 -0.50
C ALA A 303 14.18 -7.80 -0.17
N LEU A 304 13.74 -8.16 1.03
CA LEU A 304 12.42 -7.87 1.56
C LEU A 304 12.51 -6.69 2.54
N LEU A 305 11.86 -5.59 2.23
CA LEU A 305 11.78 -4.39 3.07
C LEU A 305 10.32 -4.20 3.48
N VAL A 306 9.99 -4.32 4.77
CA VAL A 306 8.61 -4.23 5.24
C VAL A 306 8.36 -2.94 6.00
N GLY A 307 7.55 -2.08 5.42
CA GLY A 307 7.18 -0.77 5.94
C GLY A 307 5.68 -0.48 5.87
N HIS A 308 5.34 0.70 5.39
CA HIS A 308 4.00 1.30 5.44
C HIS A 308 3.54 1.80 4.07
N ASP A 309 2.26 2.17 3.98
CA ASP A 309 1.67 2.84 2.82
C ASP A 309 2.39 4.15 2.46
N SER A 310 2.76 4.96 3.47
CA SER A 310 3.54 6.19 3.29
C SER A 310 4.90 5.95 2.63
N ASN A 311 5.56 4.82 2.93
CA ASN A 311 6.83 4.43 2.30
C ASN A 311 6.66 4.13 0.82
N ILE A 312 5.67 3.32 0.46
CA ILE A 312 5.38 2.97 -0.94
C ILE A 312 4.93 4.23 -1.69
N GLY A 313 3.98 4.98 -1.12
CA GLY A 313 3.43 6.19 -1.73
C GLY A 313 4.49 7.25 -2.01
N SER A 314 5.35 7.54 -1.03
CA SER A 314 6.43 8.52 -1.20
C SER A 314 7.49 8.07 -2.20
N VAL A 315 7.86 6.78 -2.21
CA VAL A 315 8.81 6.23 -3.20
C VAL A 315 8.23 6.32 -4.61
N LEU A 316 6.97 5.92 -4.83
CA LEU A 316 6.32 6.03 -6.14
C LEU A 316 6.26 7.48 -6.62
N ALA A 317 5.82 8.40 -5.77
CA ALA A 317 5.74 9.82 -6.11
C ALA A 317 7.12 10.45 -6.36
N ALA A 318 8.14 10.07 -5.60
CA ALA A 318 9.53 10.50 -5.80
C ALA A 318 10.10 10.03 -7.15
N LEU A 319 9.66 8.87 -7.64
CA LEU A 319 9.99 8.35 -8.97
C LEU A 319 9.09 8.93 -10.08
N GLY A 320 8.15 9.81 -9.74
CA GLY A 320 7.21 10.40 -10.69
C GLY A 320 6.07 9.45 -11.11
N ILE A 321 5.84 8.36 -10.38
CA ILE A 321 4.78 7.38 -10.66
C ILE A 321 3.57 7.76 -9.81
N THR A 322 2.71 8.62 -10.32
CA THR A 322 1.53 9.13 -9.62
C THR A 322 0.21 8.64 -10.22
N ASP A 323 0.24 8.29 -11.50
CA ASP A 323 -0.92 7.82 -12.27
C ASP A 323 -0.81 6.32 -12.53
N TYR A 324 -1.45 5.55 -11.68
CA TYR A 324 -1.61 4.09 -11.83
C TYR A 324 -2.91 3.64 -11.20
N THR A 325 -3.47 2.56 -11.71
CA THR A 325 -4.68 1.93 -11.21
C THR A 325 -4.40 0.49 -10.84
N LEU A 326 -4.94 0.05 -9.72
CA LEU A 326 -4.89 -1.33 -9.27
C LEU A 326 -6.28 -1.94 -9.42
N PRO A 327 -6.54 -2.74 -10.49
CA PRO A 327 -7.83 -3.39 -10.70
C PRO A 327 -8.30 -4.19 -9.47
N ASP A 328 -9.59 -4.16 -9.20
CA ASP A 328 -10.24 -4.87 -8.10
C ASP A 328 -9.71 -4.49 -6.69
N GLN A 329 -9.20 -3.25 -6.56
CA GLN A 329 -8.67 -2.73 -5.30
C GLN A 329 -9.15 -1.29 -5.06
N TYR A 330 -9.52 -0.98 -3.81
CA TYR A 330 -9.95 0.36 -3.42
C TYR A 330 -8.79 1.28 -3.09
N GLU A 331 -7.74 0.73 -2.48
CA GLU A 331 -6.58 1.51 -2.01
C GLU A 331 -5.48 1.59 -3.10
N LYS A 332 -4.85 2.75 -3.23
CA LYS A 332 -3.65 2.92 -4.07
C LYS A 332 -2.43 2.17 -3.52
N MET A 333 -2.33 2.06 -2.20
CA MET A 333 -1.28 1.31 -1.51
C MET A 333 -1.93 0.26 -0.62
N PRO A 334 -2.47 -0.84 -1.21
CA PRO A 334 -3.23 -1.83 -0.46
C PRO A 334 -2.41 -2.56 0.60
N ILE A 335 -3.11 -3.01 1.64
CA ILE A 335 -2.57 -3.86 2.69
C ILE A 335 -1.93 -5.11 2.08
N GLY A 336 -0.74 -5.49 2.56
CA GLY A 336 0.03 -6.64 2.04
C GLY A 336 0.47 -6.46 0.58
N GLY A 337 0.37 -5.25 0.01
CA GLY A 337 0.87 -4.94 -1.32
C GLY A 337 2.38 -4.76 -1.33
N LEU A 338 2.99 -5.11 -2.47
CA LEU A 338 4.43 -5.11 -2.70
C LEU A 338 4.78 -4.25 -3.91
N LEU A 339 5.64 -3.27 -3.74
CA LEU A 339 6.33 -2.63 -4.85
C LEU A 339 7.59 -3.44 -5.15
N GLN A 340 7.68 -4.01 -6.35
CA GLN A 340 8.80 -4.83 -6.80
C GLN A 340 9.72 -4.01 -7.70
N PHE A 341 11.03 -3.95 -7.37
CA PHE A 341 12.08 -3.48 -8.24
C PHE A 341 12.80 -4.70 -8.77
N GLU A 342 12.69 -4.97 -10.06
CA GLU A 342 13.16 -6.18 -10.71
C GLU A 342 14.33 -5.86 -11.63
N ARG A 343 15.49 -6.48 -11.41
CA ARG A 343 16.61 -6.43 -12.34
C ARG A 343 16.54 -7.61 -13.26
N TRP A 344 16.35 -7.33 -14.55
CA TRP A 344 16.31 -8.32 -15.62
C TRP A 344 17.52 -8.18 -16.52
N ARG A 345 18.11 -9.30 -16.93
CA ARG A 345 19.18 -9.36 -17.94
C ARG A 345 18.67 -10.07 -19.19
N ASP A 346 18.84 -9.46 -20.34
CA ASP A 346 18.69 -10.10 -21.64
C ASP A 346 19.88 -11.04 -21.89
N ARG A 347 19.61 -12.31 -22.05
CA ARG A 347 20.65 -13.36 -22.19
C ARG A 347 21.47 -13.24 -23.46
N ARG A 348 20.91 -12.67 -24.53
CA ARG A 348 21.60 -12.53 -25.82
C ARG A 348 22.51 -11.31 -25.86
N SER A 349 22.00 -10.17 -25.40
CA SER A 349 22.73 -8.91 -25.48
C SER A 349 23.49 -8.57 -24.19
N GLY A 350 23.23 -9.25 -23.07
CA GLY A 350 23.75 -8.94 -21.75
C GLY A 350 23.21 -7.64 -21.15
N ARG A 351 22.22 -6.98 -21.78
CA ARG A 351 21.67 -5.71 -21.31
C ARG A 351 20.80 -5.94 -20.09
N GLU A 352 21.00 -5.08 -19.10
CA GLU A 352 20.17 -5.05 -17.89
C GLU A 352 19.08 -3.99 -17.98
N ARG A 353 17.93 -4.31 -17.37
CA ARG A 353 16.79 -3.44 -17.21
C ARG A 353 16.23 -3.51 -15.81
N ILE A 354 15.91 -2.35 -15.24
CA ILE A 354 15.14 -2.26 -13.99
C ILE A 354 13.70 -2.02 -14.37
N ARG A 355 12.82 -2.92 -13.89
CA ARG A 355 11.37 -2.85 -14.06
C ARG A 355 10.72 -2.70 -12.70
N LEU A 356 9.61 -1.98 -12.66
CA LEU A 356 8.79 -1.86 -11.48
C LEU A 356 7.44 -2.52 -11.70
N ALA A 357 6.98 -3.25 -10.70
CA ALA A 357 5.63 -3.80 -10.68
C ALA A 357 5.01 -3.63 -9.30
N TYR A 358 3.70 -3.43 -9.26
CA TYR A 358 2.93 -3.50 -8.03
C TYR A 358 2.21 -4.85 -7.99
N VAL A 359 2.47 -5.64 -6.93
CA VAL A 359 1.79 -6.92 -6.67
C VAL A 359 0.94 -6.75 -5.42
N TYR A 360 -0.32 -7.11 -5.48
CA TYR A 360 -1.27 -6.80 -4.40
C TYR A 360 -2.42 -7.80 -4.34
N PRO A 361 -2.95 -8.10 -3.15
CA PRO A 361 -4.20 -8.84 -3.04
C PRO A 361 -5.36 -7.94 -3.48
N THR A 362 -6.34 -8.49 -4.18
CA THR A 362 -7.59 -7.77 -4.47
C THR A 362 -8.41 -7.58 -3.20
N THR A 363 -9.38 -6.67 -3.23
CA THR A 363 -10.32 -6.46 -2.11
C THR A 363 -10.99 -7.76 -1.68
N VAL A 364 -11.45 -8.56 -2.65
CA VAL A 364 -12.10 -9.86 -2.38
C VAL A 364 -11.12 -10.86 -1.77
N GLN A 365 -9.88 -10.91 -2.28
CA GLN A 365 -8.85 -11.78 -1.71
C GLN A 365 -8.51 -11.42 -0.25
N LEU A 366 -8.46 -10.12 0.08
CA LEU A 366 -8.29 -9.66 1.45
C LEU A 366 -9.48 -10.06 2.33
N ARG A 367 -10.70 -9.69 1.87
CA ARG A 367 -11.92 -9.87 2.63
C ARG A 367 -12.21 -11.35 2.91
N ASP A 368 -12.10 -12.20 1.90
CA ASP A 368 -12.47 -13.62 1.98
C ASP A 368 -11.29 -14.53 2.36
N ALA A 369 -10.13 -13.94 2.67
CA ALA A 369 -8.88 -14.65 2.94
C ALA A 369 -8.59 -15.73 1.89
N GLN A 370 -8.73 -15.38 0.60
CA GLN A 370 -8.53 -16.32 -0.49
C GLN A 370 -7.04 -16.66 -0.66
N PRO A 371 -6.67 -17.95 -0.75
CA PRO A 371 -5.30 -18.35 -0.99
C PRO A 371 -4.79 -17.84 -2.35
N LEU A 372 -3.62 -17.21 -2.34
CA LEU A 372 -2.95 -16.76 -3.56
C LEU A 372 -2.22 -17.92 -4.22
N THR A 373 -2.58 -18.25 -5.46
CA THR A 373 -2.05 -19.38 -6.23
C THR A 373 -1.84 -19.01 -7.69
N GLY A 374 -1.26 -19.88 -8.49
CA GLY A 374 -1.17 -19.69 -9.95
C GLY A 374 -2.53 -19.63 -10.65
N ALA A 375 -3.57 -20.28 -10.08
CA ALA A 375 -4.95 -20.24 -10.60
C ALA A 375 -5.74 -19.01 -10.08
N GLN A 376 -5.38 -18.49 -8.93
CA GLN A 376 -5.95 -17.30 -8.30
C GLN A 376 -4.80 -16.37 -7.87
N PRO A 377 -4.09 -15.76 -8.82
CA PRO A 377 -2.97 -14.90 -8.49
C PRO A 377 -3.41 -13.59 -7.82
N PRO A 378 -2.52 -12.93 -7.07
CA PRO A 378 -2.72 -11.54 -6.71
C PRO A 378 -2.78 -10.67 -7.97
N GLY A 379 -3.33 -9.47 -7.86
CA GLY A 379 -3.19 -8.45 -8.88
C GLY A 379 -1.72 -8.11 -9.11
N ARG A 380 -1.35 -7.85 -10.37
CA ARG A 380 -0.01 -7.39 -10.75
C ARG A 380 -0.11 -6.35 -11.86
N VAL A 381 0.41 -5.16 -11.59
CA VAL A 381 0.45 -4.05 -12.55
C VAL A 381 1.89 -3.66 -12.79
N ALA A 382 2.32 -3.66 -14.06
CA ALA A 382 3.60 -3.09 -14.43
C ALA A 382 3.52 -1.56 -14.35
N LEU A 383 4.44 -0.95 -13.61
CA LEU A 383 4.49 0.49 -13.40
C LEU A 383 5.45 1.12 -14.42
N ARG A 384 4.94 2.14 -15.11
CA ARG A 384 5.76 2.91 -16.05
C ARG A 384 6.56 3.97 -15.29
N VAL A 385 7.87 3.89 -15.37
CA VAL A 385 8.77 4.89 -14.77
C VAL A 385 8.95 6.04 -15.78
N PRO A 386 8.59 7.29 -15.45
CA PRO A 386 8.79 8.43 -16.35
C PRO A 386 10.26 8.60 -16.73
N GLY A 387 10.50 8.89 -17.99
CA GLY A 387 11.87 9.04 -18.54
C GLY A 387 12.57 7.73 -18.91
N CYS A 388 11.94 6.57 -18.66
CA CYS A 388 12.45 5.28 -19.08
C CYS A 388 11.67 4.70 -20.28
N ALA A 389 12.30 3.79 -20.99
CA ALA A 389 11.65 3.06 -22.08
C ALA A 389 10.57 2.11 -21.54
N ALA A 390 9.62 1.69 -22.39
CA ALA A 390 8.55 0.76 -22.00
C ALA A 390 9.08 -0.59 -21.48
N GLN A 391 10.26 -1.01 -21.92
CA GLN A 391 10.93 -2.25 -21.49
C GLN A 391 11.62 -2.12 -20.12
N GLY A 392 11.60 -0.95 -19.52
CA GLY A 392 12.26 -0.62 -18.25
C GLY A 392 13.45 0.34 -18.43
N CYS A 393 13.96 0.80 -17.30
CA CYS A 393 15.12 1.69 -17.24
C CYS A 393 16.43 0.91 -17.40
N THR A 394 17.45 1.50 -18.00
CA THR A 394 18.83 1.04 -17.79
C THR A 394 19.23 1.29 -16.34
N ALA A 395 20.24 0.58 -15.83
CA ALA A 395 20.76 0.81 -14.48
C ALA A 395 21.18 2.28 -14.28
N ALA A 396 21.85 2.90 -15.26
CA ALA A 396 22.26 4.29 -15.20
C ALA A 396 21.10 5.30 -15.20
N GLU A 397 20.03 5.03 -15.97
CA GLU A 397 18.81 5.87 -15.96
C GLU A 397 18.13 5.78 -14.60
N PHE A 398 17.96 4.55 -14.08
CA PHE A 398 17.29 4.35 -12.79
C PHE A 398 18.08 4.97 -11.64
N GLN A 399 19.40 4.83 -11.66
CA GLN A 399 20.28 5.43 -10.67
C GLN A 399 20.16 6.96 -10.63
N ARG A 400 20.02 7.63 -11.78
CA ARG A 400 19.76 9.08 -11.80
C ARG A 400 18.43 9.45 -11.16
N LEU A 401 17.41 8.61 -11.31
CA LEU A 401 16.10 8.84 -10.67
C LEU A 401 16.13 8.66 -9.15
N LEU A 402 17.03 7.82 -8.64
CA LEU A 402 17.20 7.60 -7.19
C LEU A 402 18.00 8.72 -6.52
N GLN A 403 18.81 9.49 -7.26
CA GLN A 403 19.63 10.56 -6.69
C GLN A 403 18.76 11.68 -6.10
N PRO A 404 19.20 12.32 -4.99
CA PRO A 404 18.54 13.52 -4.49
C PRO A 404 18.42 14.57 -5.62
N ALA A 405 17.32 15.31 -5.64
CA ALA A 405 17.24 16.48 -6.53
C ALA A 405 18.42 17.41 -6.25
N ALA A 406 19.11 17.85 -7.30
CA ALA A 406 20.18 18.82 -7.15
C ALA A 406 19.66 20.00 -6.29
N ARG A 407 20.48 20.39 -5.30
CA ARG A 407 20.15 21.43 -4.32
C ARG A 407 19.91 22.76 -4.97
#